data_6adbeb0e1b2ed7b61563db5cea317ef0
#
_entry.id   6adbeb0e1b2ed7b61563db5cea317ef0
#
_cell.length_a   1.000
_cell.length_b   1.000
_cell.length_c   1.000
_cell.angle_alpha   90.00
_cell.angle_beta   90.00
_cell.angle_gamma   90.00
#
_symmetry.space_group_name_H-M   'P 1'
#
loop_
_entity.id
_entity.type
_entity.pdbx_description
1 polymer ?
#
loop_
_entity_poly.entity_id
_entity_poly.type
_entity_poly.pdbx_seq_one_letter_code
_entity_poly.pdbx_strand_id
1 'polypeptide(L)'
;MSQDAAAGQVGTGQFAGRVAVITGGARGQGRSHAVELARQGADIALVDRCADLDTVTYPLATSADLAETVRLVEAEGKRCVAVEADVRDLDAMMAFVDGVVGELGSVDILIANAGISTLGSIVDMDATQWSETVDVNLTGVFNAMRATAAHMKRNRWGRIIAISSMMGRSANPLIPAYCASKWGVIGLTKSVAHEMAYFGVTANVVAPGNISTDMIHNDMLYGLMRPDLESPTREDVAGPMASLHVQPVPWLEPEEVTAAVVFLCSEGARHITGSVIDVDAGASARFTA
;
A
#
# COMPACT_ATOMS: atom_id res chain seq x y z
N MET A 1 42.82 11.18 -29.92
CA MET A 1 42.15 9.91 -29.55
C MET A 1 41.26 10.24 -28.36
N SER A 2 40.03 10.52 -28.66
CA SER A 2 38.97 10.82 -27.67
C SER A 2 38.40 9.50 -27.15
N GLN A 3 38.45 9.29 -25.87
CA GLN A 3 37.68 8.26 -25.18
C GLN A 3 36.37 8.90 -24.75
N ASP A 4 35.34 8.72 -25.54
CA ASP A 4 33.97 8.99 -25.14
C ASP A 4 33.57 7.96 -24.08
N ALA A 5 33.51 8.46 -22.84
CA ALA A 5 32.86 7.73 -21.76
C ALA A 5 31.37 7.66 -22.06
N ALA A 6 30.86 6.44 -22.18
CA ALA A 6 29.43 6.18 -22.28
C ALA A 6 28.72 6.74 -21.04
N ALA A 7 28.16 7.92 -21.17
CA ALA A 7 27.19 8.45 -20.22
C ALA A 7 25.96 7.55 -20.31
N GLY A 8 25.72 6.74 -19.29
CA GLY A 8 24.50 5.94 -19.16
C GLY A 8 23.28 6.86 -19.34
N GLN A 9 22.36 6.48 -20.20
CA GLN A 9 21.09 7.19 -20.38
C GLN A 9 20.38 7.23 -19.02
N VAL A 10 20.33 8.41 -18.41
CA VAL A 10 19.45 8.67 -17.27
C VAL A 10 18.02 8.53 -17.81
N GLY A 11 17.26 7.56 -17.30
CA GLY A 11 15.91 7.28 -17.72
C GLY A 11 15.03 8.53 -17.71
N THR A 12 14.24 8.72 -18.74
CA THR A 12 13.32 9.86 -18.86
C THR A 12 12.02 9.56 -18.08
N GLY A 13 11.86 10.11 -16.88
CA GLY A 13 10.65 9.98 -16.07
C GLY A 13 10.74 10.88 -14.84
N GLN A 14 9.58 11.22 -14.25
CA GLN A 14 9.58 12.14 -13.10
C GLN A 14 10.27 11.55 -11.85
N PHE A 15 10.44 10.22 -11.79
CA PHE A 15 11.14 9.52 -10.70
C PHE A 15 12.49 8.94 -11.11
N ALA A 16 13.08 9.43 -12.22
CA ALA A 16 14.40 8.98 -12.68
C ALA A 16 15.46 9.17 -11.58
N GLY A 17 16.19 8.08 -11.26
CA GLY A 17 17.20 8.06 -10.20
C GLY A 17 16.65 7.97 -8.78
N ARG A 18 15.34 7.74 -8.60
CA ARG A 18 14.70 7.47 -7.31
C ARG A 18 14.50 5.98 -7.10
N VAL A 19 14.47 5.58 -5.84
CA VAL A 19 14.19 4.21 -5.41
C VAL A 19 12.92 4.20 -4.57
N ALA A 20 11.94 3.38 -4.96
CA ALA A 20 10.69 3.22 -4.26
C ALA A 20 10.62 1.84 -3.57
N VAL A 21 10.42 1.86 -2.26
CA VAL A 21 10.13 0.69 -1.43
C VAL A 21 8.62 0.53 -1.32
N ILE A 22 8.11 -0.68 -1.60
CA ILE A 22 6.68 -0.99 -1.57
C ILE A 22 6.46 -2.25 -0.74
N THR A 23 5.68 -2.15 0.33
CA THR A 23 5.26 -3.31 1.13
C THR A 23 3.95 -3.90 0.59
N GLY A 24 3.80 -5.23 0.66
CA GLY A 24 2.66 -5.89 0.02
C GLY A 24 2.74 -5.74 -1.51
N GLY A 25 3.95 -5.88 -2.08
CA GLY A 25 4.26 -5.56 -3.46
C GLY A 25 3.96 -6.66 -4.47
N ALA A 26 3.57 -7.86 -4.01
CA ALA A 26 3.45 -9.03 -4.89
C ALA A 26 2.25 -8.96 -5.85
N ARG A 27 1.14 -8.32 -5.47
CA ARG A 27 -0.09 -8.25 -6.28
C ARG A 27 -0.96 -7.05 -5.97
N GLY A 28 -2.13 -6.95 -6.62
CA GLY A 28 -3.16 -5.95 -6.36
C GLY A 28 -2.63 -4.51 -6.43
N GLN A 29 -2.97 -3.70 -5.44
CA GLN A 29 -2.54 -2.30 -5.39
C GLN A 29 -1.01 -2.15 -5.36
N GLY A 30 -0.30 -2.99 -4.57
CA GLY A 30 1.16 -2.95 -4.48
C GLY A 30 1.84 -3.18 -5.83
N ARG A 31 1.37 -4.15 -6.62
CA ARG A 31 1.84 -4.39 -8.00
C ARG A 31 1.56 -3.19 -8.89
N SER A 32 0.35 -2.64 -8.85
CA SER A 32 -0.02 -1.47 -9.64
C SER A 32 0.88 -0.27 -9.33
N HIS A 33 1.15 0.00 -8.04
CA HIS A 33 2.05 1.07 -7.61
C HIS A 33 3.48 0.83 -8.13
N ALA A 34 3.99 -0.41 -8.03
CA ALA A 34 5.34 -0.78 -8.43
C ALA A 34 5.54 -0.55 -9.94
N VAL A 35 4.64 -1.09 -10.76
CA VAL A 35 4.74 -0.99 -12.22
C VAL A 35 4.64 0.47 -12.68
N GLU A 36 3.72 1.25 -12.11
CA GLU A 36 3.54 2.64 -12.53
C GLU A 36 4.72 3.53 -12.10
N LEU A 37 5.25 3.35 -10.88
CA LEU A 37 6.45 4.08 -10.44
C LEU A 37 7.68 3.70 -11.30
N ALA A 38 7.81 2.43 -11.70
CA ALA A 38 8.85 1.97 -12.61
C ALA A 38 8.71 2.61 -14.00
N ARG A 39 7.49 2.63 -14.57
CA ARG A 39 7.19 3.30 -15.84
C ARG A 39 7.57 4.77 -15.82
N GLN A 40 7.47 5.41 -14.66
CA GLN A 40 7.85 6.80 -14.45
C GLN A 40 9.30 6.99 -13.98
N GLY A 41 10.11 5.94 -14.05
CA GLY A 41 11.56 6.04 -13.95
C GLY A 41 12.19 5.61 -12.63
N ALA A 42 11.41 5.20 -11.62
CA ALA A 42 11.95 4.70 -10.35
C ALA A 42 12.52 3.28 -10.47
N ASP A 43 13.60 2.98 -9.75
CA ASP A 43 13.96 1.62 -9.39
C ASP A 43 13.08 1.16 -8.21
N ILE A 44 12.75 -0.12 -8.16
CA ILE A 44 11.73 -0.65 -7.25
C ILE A 44 12.34 -1.65 -6.27
N ALA A 45 11.90 -1.59 -5.01
CA ALA A 45 12.18 -2.60 -4.01
C ALA A 45 10.85 -3.10 -3.41
N LEU A 46 10.63 -4.40 -3.48
CA LEU A 46 9.40 -5.06 -3.05
C LEU A 46 9.64 -5.91 -1.81
N VAL A 47 8.73 -5.84 -0.87
CA VAL A 47 8.66 -6.80 0.22
C VAL A 47 7.24 -7.32 0.34
N ASP A 48 7.09 -8.63 0.42
CA ASP A 48 5.82 -9.30 0.64
C ASP A 48 6.07 -10.56 1.48
N ARG A 49 5.06 -11.01 2.22
CA ARG A 49 5.20 -12.21 3.04
C ARG A 49 5.15 -13.49 2.21
N CYS A 50 4.42 -13.48 1.11
CA CYS A 50 4.20 -14.60 0.18
C CYS A 50 3.70 -15.88 0.86
N ALA A 51 2.90 -15.75 1.91
CA ALA A 51 2.33 -16.89 2.65
C ALA A 51 1.00 -16.49 3.30
N ASP A 52 0.10 -17.46 3.40
CA ASP A 52 -1.21 -17.31 4.04
C ASP A 52 -1.10 -17.06 5.56
N LEU A 53 -2.19 -16.54 6.11
CA LEU A 53 -2.46 -16.40 7.55
C LEU A 53 -3.76 -17.11 7.86
N ASP A 54 -3.77 -17.95 8.90
CA ASP A 54 -4.93 -18.77 9.25
C ASP A 54 -6.19 -17.93 9.59
N THR A 55 -5.99 -16.69 10.01
CA THR A 55 -7.08 -15.76 10.34
C THR A 55 -7.69 -15.06 9.14
N VAL A 56 -7.04 -15.13 7.97
CA VAL A 56 -7.48 -14.48 6.73
C VAL A 56 -8.19 -15.49 5.85
N THR A 57 -9.38 -15.15 5.39
CA THR A 57 -10.31 -16.07 4.71
C THR A 57 -10.22 -16.05 3.18
N TYR A 58 -9.31 -15.27 2.64
CA TYR A 58 -9.00 -15.23 1.21
C TYR A 58 -7.49 -15.52 1.01
N PRO A 59 -7.10 -16.13 -0.12
CA PRO A 59 -5.68 -16.44 -0.35
C PRO A 59 -4.84 -15.16 -0.34
N LEU A 60 -3.69 -15.20 0.31
CA LEU A 60 -2.69 -14.14 0.25
C LEU A 60 -1.77 -14.32 -0.96
N ALA A 61 -0.82 -13.38 -1.14
CA ALA A 61 0.12 -13.44 -2.26
C ALA A 61 1.07 -14.64 -2.13
N THR A 62 1.56 -15.11 -3.26
CA THR A 62 2.53 -16.20 -3.38
C THR A 62 3.88 -15.68 -3.89
N SER A 63 4.94 -16.51 -3.75
CA SER A 63 6.25 -16.24 -4.38
C SER A 63 6.14 -16.05 -5.90
N ALA A 64 5.21 -16.74 -6.55
CA ALA A 64 4.95 -16.57 -7.98
C ALA A 64 4.35 -15.20 -8.31
N ASP A 65 3.47 -14.69 -7.45
CA ASP A 65 2.94 -13.33 -7.59
C ASP A 65 4.02 -12.27 -7.45
N LEU A 66 4.94 -12.45 -6.51
CA LEU A 66 6.08 -11.55 -6.30
C LEU A 66 7.01 -11.56 -7.51
N ALA A 67 7.35 -12.76 -8.00
CA ALA A 67 8.18 -12.92 -9.21
C ALA A 67 7.53 -12.28 -10.45
N GLU A 68 6.20 -12.37 -10.60
CA GLU A 68 5.50 -11.71 -11.70
C GLU A 68 5.57 -10.17 -11.59
N THR A 69 5.47 -9.61 -10.37
CA THR A 69 5.64 -8.16 -10.19
C THR A 69 7.06 -7.72 -10.54
N VAL A 70 8.09 -8.49 -10.14
CA VAL A 70 9.49 -8.24 -10.54
C VAL A 70 9.61 -8.20 -12.06
N ARG A 71 9.11 -9.23 -12.74
CA ARG A 71 9.12 -9.32 -14.21
C ARG A 71 8.47 -8.10 -14.88
N LEU A 72 7.35 -7.64 -14.35
CA LEU A 72 6.63 -6.48 -14.88
C LEU A 72 7.41 -5.18 -14.69
N VAL A 73 8.06 -4.99 -13.54
CA VAL A 73 8.94 -3.84 -13.28
C VAL A 73 10.16 -3.84 -14.20
N GLU A 74 10.79 -5.00 -14.38
CA GLU A 74 11.95 -5.16 -15.27
C GLU A 74 11.58 -4.92 -16.74
N ALA A 75 10.36 -5.25 -17.14
CA ALA A 75 9.84 -4.96 -18.48
C ALA A 75 9.74 -3.45 -18.76
N GLU A 76 9.60 -2.61 -17.72
CA GLU A 76 9.70 -1.14 -17.84
C GLU A 76 11.15 -0.63 -17.87
N GLY A 77 12.14 -1.53 -17.93
CA GLY A 77 13.58 -1.21 -17.99
C GLY A 77 14.16 -0.72 -16.68
N LYS A 78 13.56 -1.10 -15.53
CA LYS A 78 13.98 -0.69 -14.19
C LYS A 78 14.54 -1.86 -13.38
N ARG A 79 15.44 -1.54 -12.43
CA ARG A 79 15.94 -2.55 -11.49
C ARG A 79 14.85 -2.85 -10.46
N CYS A 80 14.76 -4.12 -10.08
CA CYS A 80 13.82 -4.56 -9.07
C CYS A 80 14.52 -5.48 -8.06
N VAL A 81 14.50 -5.11 -6.78
CA VAL A 81 14.90 -5.96 -5.65
C VAL A 81 13.63 -6.47 -4.99
N ALA A 82 13.53 -7.76 -4.73
CA ALA A 82 12.36 -8.34 -4.07
C ALA A 82 12.79 -9.30 -2.96
N VAL A 83 12.14 -9.21 -1.80
CA VAL A 83 12.40 -10.05 -0.63
C VAL A 83 11.08 -10.57 -0.07
N GLU A 84 11.05 -11.86 0.25
CA GLU A 84 9.99 -12.45 1.05
C GLU A 84 10.27 -12.19 2.53
N ALA A 85 9.49 -11.29 3.15
CA ALA A 85 9.58 -10.99 4.57
C ALA A 85 8.24 -10.45 5.12
N ASP A 86 8.07 -10.61 6.41
CA ASP A 86 6.88 -10.15 7.12
C ASP A 86 7.10 -8.72 7.65
N VAL A 87 6.21 -7.80 7.31
CA VAL A 87 6.29 -6.41 7.77
C VAL A 87 6.19 -6.26 9.30
N ARG A 88 5.67 -7.29 9.99
CA ARG A 88 5.60 -7.33 11.45
C ARG A 88 6.98 -7.45 12.11
N ASP A 89 7.96 -8.00 11.38
CA ASP A 89 9.34 -8.17 11.84
C ASP A 89 10.18 -6.92 11.53
N LEU A 90 10.45 -6.12 12.57
CA LEU A 90 11.24 -4.90 12.41
C LEU A 90 12.68 -5.18 11.95
N ASP A 91 13.31 -6.23 12.47
CA ASP A 91 14.71 -6.55 12.13
C ASP A 91 14.81 -7.00 10.67
N ALA A 92 13.85 -7.79 10.19
CA ALA A 92 13.74 -8.17 8.78
C ALA A 92 13.51 -6.93 7.88
N MET A 93 12.65 -6.01 8.29
CA MET A 93 12.41 -4.75 7.57
C MET A 93 13.64 -3.85 7.52
N MET A 94 14.41 -3.76 8.62
CA MET A 94 15.67 -3.00 8.65
C MET A 94 16.71 -3.63 7.73
N ALA A 95 16.90 -4.95 7.80
CA ALA A 95 17.83 -5.68 6.93
C ALA A 95 17.46 -5.55 5.45
N PHE A 96 16.16 -5.63 5.11
CA PHE A 96 15.66 -5.41 3.76
C PHE A 96 16.05 -4.01 3.23
N VAL A 97 15.76 -2.96 4.01
CA VAL A 97 16.05 -1.57 3.60
C VAL A 97 17.55 -1.33 3.47
N ASP A 98 18.38 -1.88 4.37
CA ASP A 98 19.85 -1.78 4.27
C ASP A 98 20.36 -2.50 3.01
N GLY A 99 19.79 -3.65 2.65
CA GLY A 99 20.06 -4.35 1.40
C GLY A 99 19.68 -3.52 0.16
N VAL A 100 18.51 -2.89 0.17
CA VAL A 100 18.04 -1.99 -0.90
C VAL A 100 19.02 -0.82 -1.09
N VAL A 101 19.47 -0.19 -0.01
CA VAL A 101 20.48 0.89 -0.10
C VAL A 101 21.80 0.39 -0.65
N GLY A 102 22.23 -0.83 -0.25
CA GLY A 102 23.46 -1.46 -0.78
C GLY A 102 23.38 -1.75 -2.27
N GLU A 103 22.23 -2.17 -2.78
CA GLU A 103 22.06 -2.61 -4.17
C GLU A 103 21.59 -1.49 -5.10
N LEU A 104 20.59 -0.70 -4.68
CA LEU A 104 19.99 0.35 -5.48
C LEU A 104 20.54 1.76 -5.18
N GLY A 105 21.27 1.92 -4.07
CA GLY A 105 21.98 3.14 -3.70
C GLY A 105 21.19 4.14 -2.86
N SER A 106 19.86 4.04 -2.79
CA SER A 106 19.00 4.98 -2.07
C SER A 106 17.71 4.33 -1.60
N VAL A 107 16.97 5.06 -0.75
CA VAL A 107 15.54 4.89 -0.49
C VAL A 107 14.92 6.27 -0.45
N ASP A 108 14.08 6.56 -1.43
CA ASP A 108 13.49 7.89 -1.66
C ASP A 108 11.98 7.90 -1.42
N ILE A 109 11.28 6.85 -1.82
CA ILE A 109 9.83 6.72 -1.73
C ILE A 109 9.51 5.48 -0.91
N LEU A 110 8.55 5.60 0.01
CA LEU A 110 7.94 4.47 0.70
C LEU A 110 6.44 4.44 0.39
N ILE A 111 5.97 3.31 -0.11
CA ILE A 111 4.54 2.98 -0.18
C ILE A 111 4.27 1.88 0.85
N ALA A 112 3.79 2.27 2.04
CA ALA A 112 3.40 1.35 3.10
C ALA A 112 1.98 0.83 2.79
N ASN A 113 1.91 -0.22 1.97
CA ASN A 113 0.68 -0.74 1.37
C ASN A 113 0.25 -2.09 1.96
N ALA A 114 1.15 -2.91 2.50
CA ALA A 114 0.80 -4.21 3.08
C ALA A 114 -0.38 -4.12 4.05
N GLY A 115 -1.35 -5.01 3.89
CA GLY A 115 -2.53 -5.01 4.75
C GLY A 115 -3.43 -6.21 4.51
N ILE A 116 -4.14 -6.61 5.57
CA ILE A 116 -5.11 -7.70 5.58
C ILE A 116 -6.43 -7.21 6.19
N SER A 117 -7.49 -7.96 5.97
CA SER A 117 -8.77 -7.81 6.66
C SER A 117 -9.21 -9.14 7.23
N THR A 118 -9.54 -9.18 8.52
CA THR A 118 -10.17 -10.31 9.18
C THR A 118 -11.60 -9.96 9.56
N LEU A 119 -12.46 -10.94 9.59
CA LEU A 119 -13.89 -10.78 9.88
C LEU A 119 -14.23 -11.41 11.23
N GLY A 120 -14.93 -10.66 12.07
CA GLY A 120 -15.42 -11.11 13.36
C GLY A 120 -16.21 -10.01 14.05
N SER A 121 -17.35 -10.37 14.67
CA SER A 121 -18.06 -9.41 15.52
C SER A 121 -17.23 -9.07 16.76
N ILE A 122 -17.56 -7.98 17.44
CA ILE A 122 -16.82 -7.58 18.66
C ILE A 122 -16.88 -8.64 19.77
N VAL A 123 -17.87 -9.52 19.74
CA VAL A 123 -18.03 -10.60 20.73
C VAL A 123 -17.39 -11.91 20.30
N ASP A 124 -17.15 -12.11 19.00
CA ASP A 124 -16.65 -13.37 18.43
C ASP A 124 -15.20 -13.27 17.94
N MET A 125 -14.68 -12.05 17.70
CA MET A 125 -13.31 -11.84 17.23
C MET A 125 -12.33 -12.31 18.32
N ASP A 126 -11.50 -13.29 17.98
CA ASP A 126 -10.48 -13.76 18.89
C ASP A 126 -9.24 -12.83 18.95
N ALA A 127 -8.39 -13.05 19.97
CA ALA A 127 -7.21 -12.21 20.18
C ALA A 127 -6.19 -12.32 19.04
N THR A 128 -6.13 -13.46 18.35
CA THR A 128 -5.21 -13.67 17.21
C THR A 128 -5.66 -12.88 16.00
N GLN A 129 -6.96 -12.92 15.66
CA GLN A 129 -7.53 -12.10 14.58
C GLN A 129 -7.29 -10.61 14.80
N TRP A 130 -7.51 -10.15 16.05
CA TRP A 130 -7.23 -8.77 16.43
C TRP A 130 -5.76 -8.42 16.27
N SER A 131 -4.87 -9.19 16.91
CA SER A 131 -3.43 -8.88 16.92
C SER A 131 -2.83 -8.97 15.51
N GLU A 132 -3.12 -10.02 14.74
CA GLU A 132 -2.60 -10.15 13.37
C GLU A 132 -3.03 -8.98 12.48
N THR A 133 -4.30 -8.55 12.56
CA THR A 133 -4.78 -7.42 11.77
C THR A 133 -4.08 -6.11 12.17
N VAL A 134 -3.94 -5.84 13.48
CA VAL A 134 -3.27 -4.64 13.97
C VAL A 134 -1.77 -4.69 13.66
N ASP A 135 -1.14 -5.85 13.85
CA ASP A 135 0.29 -6.00 13.64
C ASP A 135 0.68 -5.87 12.16
N VAL A 136 -0.09 -6.43 11.24
CA VAL A 136 0.17 -6.23 9.81
C VAL A 136 -0.14 -4.79 9.40
N ASN A 137 -1.35 -4.29 9.71
CA ASN A 137 -1.87 -3.05 9.12
C ASN A 137 -1.32 -1.78 9.78
N LEU A 138 -0.91 -1.83 11.06
CA LEU A 138 -0.44 -0.66 11.81
C LEU A 138 1.01 -0.82 12.26
N THR A 139 1.36 -1.89 12.96
CA THR A 139 2.76 -2.13 13.38
C THR A 139 3.66 -2.30 12.16
N GLY A 140 3.20 -3.03 11.12
CA GLY A 140 3.94 -3.18 9.85
C GLY A 140 4.16 -1.86 9.12
N VAL A 141 3.18 -0.96 9.11
CA VAL A 141 3.34 0.40 8.56
C VAL A 141 4.36 1.20 9.37
N PHE A 142 4.31 1.13 10.70
CA PHE A 142 5.32 1.74 11.57
C PHE A 142 6.72 1.18 11.28
N ASN A 143 6.88 -0.13 11.17
CA ASN A 143 8.17 -0.78 10.89
C ASN A 143 8.74 -0.32 9.54
N ALA A 144 7.91 -0.26 8.49
CA ALA A 144 8.31 0.24 7.18
C ALA A 144 8.75 1.71 7.22
N MET A 145 8.00 2.57 7.91
CA MET A 145 8.37 3.98 8.10
C MET A 145 9.68 4.11 8.89
N ARG A 146 9.84 3.36 9.99
CA ARG A 146 11.04 3.37 10.82
C ARG A 146 12.27 2.93 10.03
N ALA A 147 12.17 1.88 9.23
CA ALA A 147 13.28 1.37 8.44
C ALA A 147 13.75 2.36 7.36
N THR A 148 12.81 3.08 6.72
CA THR A 148 13.12 3.99 5.60
C THR A 148 13.43 5.43 6.03
N ALA A 149 12.81 5.93 7.10
CA ALA A 149 12.86 7.34 7.50
C ALA A 149 14.29 7.86 7.77
N ALA A 150 15.17 7.03 8.35
CA ALA A 150 16.55 7.43 8.63
C ALA A 150 17.35 7.75 7.34
N HIS A 151 17.10 7.02 6.25
CA HIS A 151 17.72 7.26 4.95
C HIS A 151 17.16 8.55 4.31
N MET A 152 15.86 8.72 4.28
CA MET A 152 15.20 9.93 3.77
C MET A 152 15.65 11.19 4.53
N LYS A 153 15.76 11.07 5.88
CA LYS A 153 16.26 12.17 6.73
C LYS A 153 17.68 12.60 6.37
N ARG A 154 18.60 11.65 6.15
CA ARG A 154 19.98 11.92 5.73
C ARG A 154 20.03 12.59 4.35
N ASN A 155 19.23 12.09 3.41
CA ASN A 155 19.16 12.60 2.04
C ASN A 155 18.40 13.93 1.92
N ARG A 156 17.72 14.37 2.99
CA ARG A 156 16.87 15.57 3.04
C ARG A 156 15.83 15.59 1.92
N TRP A 157 15.33 14.43 1.57
CA TRP A 157 14.28 14.23 0.59
C TRP A 157 13.59 12.87 0.85
N GLY A 158 12.28 12.84 0.73
CA GLY A 158 11.53 11.60 0.83
C GLY A 158 10.03 11.82 0.61
N ARG A 159 9.37 10.73 0.21
CA ARG A 159 7.93 10.65 0.06
C ARG A 159 7.44 9.38 0.75
N ILE A 160 6.60 9.54 1.77
CA ILE A 160 6.00 8.44 2.51
C ILE A 160 4.51 8.46 2.22
N ILE A 161 4.00 7.39 1.63
CA ILE A 161 2.58 7.19 1.38
C ILE A 161 2.13 5.96 2.15
N ALA A 162 1.19 6.13 3.07
CA ALA A 162 0.56 5.03 3.79
C ALA A 162 -0.83 4.75 3.22
N ILE A 163 -1.12 3.48 2.94
CA ILE A 163 -2.42 3.07 2.45
C ILE A 163 -3.34 2.75 3.64
N SER A 164 -4.26 3.67 3.91
CA SER A 164 -5.34 3.47 4.88
C SER A 164 -6.56 2.81 4.19
N SER A 165 -7.74 3.35 4.37
CA SER A 165 -9.01 2.90 3.80
C SER A 165 -10.07 3.96 4.07
N MET A 166 -11.19 3.95 3.35
CA MET A 166 -12.41 4.63 3.78
C MET A 166 -12.84 4.22 5.21
N MET A 167 -12.47 3.00 5.64
CA MET A 167 -12.66 2.52 7.02
C MET A 167 -11.72 3.16 8.03
N GLY A 168 -10.73 3.91 7.62
CA GLY A 168 -9.92 4.80 8.48
C GLY A 168 -10.62 6.14 8.76
N ARG A 169 -11.77 6.40 8.16
CA ARG A 169 -12.60 7.61 8.34
C ARG A 169 -14.06 7.29 8.73
N SER A 170 -14.41 6.03 8.65
CA SER A 170 -15.72 5.50 9.01
C SER A 170 -15.55 4.14 9.71
N ALA A 171 -16.62 3.42 9.91
CA ALA A 171 -16.58 2.09 10.48
C ALA A 171 -17.66 1.20 9.85
N ASN A 172 -17.41 -0.09 9.84
CA ASN A 172 -18.39 -1.12 9.51
C ASN A 172 -18.42 -2.19 10.60
N PRO A 173 -19.57 -2.84 10.84
CA PRO A 173 -19.63 -4.01 11.71
C PRO A 173 -18.74 -5.13 11.14
N LEU A 174 -18.39 -6.09 11.97
CA LEU A 174 -17.61 -7.30 11.65
C LEU A 174 -16.12 -7.08 11.30
N ILE A 175 -15.63 -5.83 11.27
CA ILE A 175 -14.22 -5.52 10.98
C ILE A 175 -13.60 -4.54 11.99
N PRO A 176 -13.81 -4.71 13.32
CA PRO A 176 -13.35 -3.73 14.31
C PRO A 176 -11.82 -3.57 14.32
N ALA A 177 -11.04 -4.66 14.21
CA ALA A 177 -9.59 -4.62 14.15
C ALA A 177 -9.09 -3.86 12.90
N TYR A 178 -9.71 -4.11 11.75
CA TYR A 178 -9.39 -3.41 10.51
C TYR A 178 -9.65 -1.90 10.64
N CYS A 179 -10.84 -1.51 11.09
CA CYS A 179 -11.16 -0.09 11.32
C CYS A 179 -10.16 0.56 12.27
N ALA A 180 -9.91 -0.04 13.44
CA ALA A 180 -8.96 0.48 14.41
C ALA A 180 -7.55 0.66 13.82
N SER A 181 -7.07 -0.33 13.06
CA SER A 181 -5.76 -0.27 12.41
C SER A 181 -5.68 0.86 11.38
N LYS A 182 -6.71 1.03 10.53
CA LYS A 182 -6.72 2.05 9.47
C LYS A 182 -6.91 3.47 9.99
N TRP A 183 -7.63 3.67 11.10
CA TRP A 183 -7.62 4.93 11.87
C TRP A 183 -6.24 5.20 12.47
N GLY A 184 -5.59 4.18 13.04
CA GLY A 184 -4.24 4.26 13.59
C GLY A 184 -3.21 4.70 12.54
N VAL A 185 -3.27 4.18 11.32
CA VAL A 185 -2.40 4.57 10.20
C VAL A 185 -2.49 6.07 9.91
N ILE A 186 -3.69 6.65 9.93
CA ILE A 186 -3.87 8.09 9.72
C ILE A 186 -3.18 8.89 10.83
N GLY A 187 -3.38 8.51 12.10
CA GLY A 187 -2.74 9.18 13.23
C GLY A 187 -1.21 9.08 13.20
N LEU A 188 -0.69 7.87 12.94
CA LEU A 188 0.75 7.62 12.80
C LEU A 188 1.36 8.47 11.68
N THR A 189 0.75 8.47 10.50
CA THR A 189 1.27 9.21 9.34
C THR A 189 1.29 10.73 9.59
N LYS A 190 0.27 11.28 10.25
CA LYS A 190 0.26 12.70 10.64
C LYS A 190 1.39 13.04 11.61
N SER A 191 1.68 12.17 12.59
CA SER A 191 2.81 12.34 13.51
C SER A 191 4.15 12.35 12.77
N VAL A 192 4.36 11.37 11.88
CA VAL A 192 5.57 11.28 11.04
C VAL A 192 5.70 12.50 10.11
N ALA A 193 4.59 13.01 9.56
CA ALA A 193 4.60 14.22 8.75
C ALA A 193 5.15 15.42 9.51
N HIS A 194 4.75 15.62 10.76
CA HIS A 194 5.28 16.70 11.61
C HIS A 194 6.77 16.52 11.91
N GLU A 195 7.20 15.30 12.23
CA GLU A 195 8.58 15.00 12.58
C GLU A 195 9.52 15.18 11.39
N MET A 196 9.10 14.75 10.20
CA MET A 196 9.97 14.63 9.03
C MET A 196 9.97 15.85 8.11
N ALA A 197 9.01 16.77 8.25
CA ALA A 197 8.87 17.93 7.39
C ALA A 197 10.14 18.81 7.32
N TYR A 198 10.82 19.02 8.43
CA TYR A 198 12.08 19.80 8.50
C TYR A 198 13.19 19.20 7.63
N PHE A 199 13.11 17.93 7.32
CA PHE A 199 14.09 17.21 6.50
C PHE A 199 13.68 17.12 5.02
N GLY A 200 12.65 17.85 4.58
CA GLY A 200 12.18 17.81 3.20
C GLY A 200 11.41 16.52 2.83
N VAL A 201 10.97 15.78 3.84
CA VAL A 201 10.19 14.54 3.66
C VAL A 201 8.71 14.85 3.87
N THR A 202 7.86 14.41 2.94
CA THR A 202 6.41 14.45 3.12
C THR A 202 5.88 13.08 3.51
N ALA A 203 4.85 13.04 4.35
CA ALA A 203 4.15 11.81 4.70
C ALA A 203 2.64 12.04 4.58
N ASN A 204 1.97 11.25 3.73
CA ASN A 204 0.56 11.39 3.42
C ASN A 204 -0.13 10.03 3.43
N VAL A 205 -1.44 10.06 3.51
CA VAL A 205 -2.32 8.89 3.49
C VAL A 205 -3.14 8.90 2.21
N VAL A 206 -3.25 7.76 1.56
CA VAL A 206 -4.31 7.47 0.60
C VAL A 206 -5.31 6.54 1.27
N ALA A 207 -6.59 6.84 1.15
CA ALA A 207 -7.71 6.10 1.76
C ALA A 207 -8.61 5.54 0.65
N PRO A 208 -8.35 4.31 0.16
CA PRO A 208 -9.14 3.68 -0.89
C PRO A 208 -10.54 3.25 -0.39
N GLY A 209 -11.49 3.22 -1.32
CA GLY A 209 -12.77 2.53 -1.16
C GLY A 209 -12.67 1.03 -1.41
N ASN A 210 -13.69 0.46 -2.07
CA ASN A 210 -13.65 -0.94 -2.51
C ASN A 210 -12.77 -1.04 -3.77
N ILE A 211 -11.62 -1.69 -3.66
CA ILE A 211 -10.69 -1.87 -4.78
C ILE A 211 -10.75 -3.31 -5.28
N SER A 212 -10.84 -3.49 -6.59
CA SER A 212 -10.93 -4.77 -7.29
C SER A 212 -9.68 -5.62 -7.06
N THR A 213 -9.65 -6.36 -5.95
CA THR A 213 -8.58 -7.25 -5.50
C THR A 213 -9.17 -8.48 -4.80
N ASP A 214 -8.36 -9.51 -4.53
CA ASP A 214 -8.83 -10.72 -3.82
C ASP A 214 -9.37 -10.43 -2.41
N MET A 215 -8.94 -9.33 -1.78
CA MET A 215 -9.51 -8.86 -0.50
C MET A 215 -11.01 -8.54 -0.63
N ILE A 216 -11.45 -8.12 -1.81
CA ILE A 216 -12.86 -7.78 -2.11
C ILE A 216 -13.55 -8.90 -2.88
N HIS A 217 -12.82 -9.57 -3.79
CA HIS A 217 -13.36 -10.64 -4.61
C HIS A 217 -13.13 -12.01 -3.98
N ASN A 218 -13.93 -12.33 -2.97
CA ASN A 218 -13.89 -13.63 -2.30
C ASN A 218 -15.29 -14.07 -1.82
N ASP A 219 -15.46 -15.38 -1.68
CA ASP A 219 -16.75 -16.00 -1.35
C ASP A 219 -17.31 -15.53 0.00
N MET A 220 -16.44 -15.28 0.98
CA MET A 220 -16.91 -14.84 2.30
C MET A 220 -17.53 -13.43 2.21
N LEU A 221 -16.86 -12.46 1.57
CA LEU A 221 -17.42 -11.12 1.43
C LEU A 221 -18.69 -11.14 0.58
N TYR A 222 -18.72 -11.97 -0.46
CA TYR A 222 -19.90 -12.14 -1.29
C TYR A 222 -21.10 -12.70 -0.49
N GLY A 223 -20.86 -13.70 0.34
CA GLY A 223 -21.88 -14.26 1.24
C GLY A 223 -22.41 -13.24 2.26
N LEU A 224 -21.55 -12.36 2.76
CA LEU A 224 -21.98 -11.26 3.65
C LEU A 224 -22.83 -10.21 2.92
N MET A 225 -22.52 -9.90 1.68
CA MET A 225 -23.26 -8.92 0.89
C MET A 225 -24.58 -9.46 0.34
N ARG A 226 -24.68 -10.78 0.15
CA ARG A 226 -25.87 -11.47 -0.38
C ARG A 226 -26.19 -12.74 0.42
N PRO A 227 -26.56 -12.59 1.70
CA PRO A 227 -26.89 -13.74 2.58
C PRO A 227 -28.16 -14.50 2.15
N ASP A 228 -28.89 -13.95 1.20
CA ASP A 228 -30.06 -14.56 0.57
C ASP A 228 -29.74 -15.59 -0.51
N LEU A 229 -28.45 -15.67 -0.97
CA LEU A 229 -27.96 -16.57 -1.99
C LEU A 229 -26.99 -17.61 -1.38
N GLU A 230 -27.06 -18.86 -1.86
CA GLU A 230 -26.17 -19.93 -1.41
C GLU A 230 -24.73 -19.75 -1.92
N SER A 231 -24.56 -19.28 -3.14
CA SER A 231 -23.26 -19.05 -3.80
C SER A 231 -23.31 -17.78 -4.65
N PRO A 232 -23.25 -16.58 -4.01
CA PRO A 232 -23.34 -15.33 -4.74
C PRO A 232 -22.11 -15.11 -5.63
N THR A 233 -22.35 -14.59 -6.82
CA THR A 233 -21.31 -14.23 -7.81
C THR A 233 -20.89 -12.77 -7.70
N ARG A 234 -19.83 -12.40 -8.45
CA ARG A 234 -19.40 -11.01 -8.58
C ARG A 234 -20.52 -10.08 -9.08
N GLU A 235 -21.34 -10.55 -10.01
CA GLU A 235 -22.47 -9.80 -10.53
C GLU A 235 -23.55 -9.56 -9.47
N ASP A 236 -23.83 -10.58 -8.64
CA ASP A 236 -24.84 -10.50 -7.59
C ASP A 236 -24.51 -9.46 -6.52
N VAL A 237 -23.22 -9.22 -6.25
CA VAL A 237 -22.75 -8.26 -5.24
C VAL A 237 -22.49 -6.87 -5.80
N ALA A 238 -22.46 -6.69 -7.13
CA ALA A 238 -22.16 -5.39 -7.73
C ALA A 238 -23.11 -4.27 -7.30
N GLY A 239 -24.39 -4.53 -7.25
CA GLY A 239 -25.40 -3.57 -6.78
C GLY A 239 -25.22 -3.17 -5.31
N PRO A 240 -25.19 -4.12 -4.36
CA PRO A 240 -24.87 -3.85 -2.96
C PRO A 240 -23.56 -3.08 -2.78
N MET A 241 -22.47 -3.47 -3.47
CA MET A 241 -21.18 -2.78 -3.40
C MET A 241 -21.26 -1.35 -3.91
N ALA A 242 -21.93 -1.11 -5.06
CA ALA A 242 -22.13 0.22 -5.60
C ALA A 242 -22.92 1.13 -4.63
N SER A 243 -23.80 0.59 -3.80
CA SER A 243 -24.55 1.36 -2.81
C SER A 243 -23.68 1.94 -1.69
N LEU A 244 -22.50 1.41 -1.48
CA LEU A 244 -21.52 1.93 -0.50
C LEU A 244 -20.82 3.21 -0.99
N HIS A 245 -20.83 3.47 -2.28
CA HIS A 245 -20.24 4.64 -2.92
C HIS A 245 -21.29 5.72 -3.21
N VAL A 246 -20.86 6.96 -3.47
CA VAL A 246 -21.69 8.04 -3.99
C VAL A 246 -21.75 7.96 -5.51
N GLN A 247 -20.62 7.70 -6.16
CA GLN A 247 -20.60 7.37 -7.56
C GLN A 247 -21.14 5.93 -7.76
N PRO A 248 -21.94 5.65 -8.81
CA PRO A 248 -22.61 4.37 -8.98
C PRO A 248 -21.67 3.30 -9.56
N VAL A 249 -20.52 3.09 -8.92
CA VAL A 249 -19.52 2.07 -9.28
C VAL A 249 -19.35 1.08 -8.13
N PRO A 250 -19.32 -0.25 -8.38
CA PRO A 250 -19.22 -1.24 -7.33
C PRO A 250 -17.83 -1.31 -6.68
N TRP A 251 -16.79 -1.09 -7.46
CA TRP A 251 -15.37 -1.05 -7.06
C TRP A 251 -14.60 -0.15 -8.00
N LEU A 252 -13.43 0.24 -7.54
CA LEU A 252 -12.40 0.94 -8.30
C LEU A 252 -11.30 -0.06 -8.69
N GLU A 253 -10.55 0.22 -9.74
CA GLU A 253 -9.39 -0.57 -10.10
C GLU A 253 -8.13 -0.04 -9.36
N PRO A 254 -7.10 -0.89 -9.12
CA PRO A 254 -5.87 -0.49 -8.44
C PRO A 254 -5.19 0.74 -9.03
N GLU A 255 -5.27 0.92 -10.36
CA GLU A 255 -4.67 2.04 -11.10
C GLU A 255 -5.26 3.39 -10.70
N GLU A 256 -6.52 3.43 -10.29
CA GLU A 256 -7.18 4.66 -9.86
C GLU A 256 -6.62 5.15 -8.50
N VAL A 257 -6.26 4.21 -7.62
CA VAL A 257 -5.54 4.53 -6.38
C VAL A 257 -4.11 4.91 -6.67
N THR A 258 -3.46 4.20 -7.61
CA THR A 258 -2.08 4.45 -8.03
C THR A 258 -1.89 5.87 -8.54
N ALA A 259 -2.87 6.42 -9.25
CA ALA A 259 -2.81 7.81 -9.73
C ALA A 259 -2.63 8.83 -8.58
N ALA A 260 -3.34 8.65 -7.46
CA ALA A 260 -3.19 9.49 -6.28
C ALA A 260 -1.83 9.28 -5.58
N VAL A 261 -1.37 8.02 -5.49
CA VAL A 261 -0.06 7.67 -4.93
C VAL A 261 1.06 8.35 -5.72
N VAL A 262 1.05 8.22 -7.03
CA VAL A 262 2.03 8.84 -7.94
C VAL A 262 2.03 10.37 -7.82
N PHE A 263 0.85 10.98 -7.78
CA PHE A 263 0.74 12.43 -7.57
C PHE A 263 1.40 12.85 -6.26
N LEU A 264 1.11 12.17 -5.15
CA LEU A 264 1.68 12.51 -3.84
C LEU A 264 3.20 12.27 -3.75
N CYS A 265 3.75 11.39 -4.57
CA CYS A 265 5.20 11.18 -4.70
C CYS A 265 5.89 12.26 -5.55
N SER A 266 5.16 13.00 -6.37
CA SER A 266 5.69 13.97 -7.32
C SER A 266 6.19 15.27 -6.68
N GLU A 267 6.97 16.05 -7.42
CA GLU A 267 7.37 17.41 -7.03
C GLU A 267 6.17 18.37 -6.94
N GLY A 268 5.09 18.12 -7.69
CA GLY A 268 3.85 18.88 -7.60
C GLY A 268 3.21 18.83 -6.21
N ALA A 269 3.44 17.75 -5.47
CA ALA A 269 2.92 17.53 -4.13
C ALA A 269 3.91 17.88 -3.00
N ARG A 270 5.05 18.51 -3.28
CA ARG A 270 6.14 18.77 -2.29
C ARG A 270 5.71 19.54 -1.03
N HIS A 271 4.58 20.23 -1.07
CA HIS A 271 4.01 20.97 0.06
C HIS A 271 2.73 20.32 0.62
N ILE A 272 2.40 19.10 0.18
CA ILE A 272 1.31 18.30 0.74
C ILE A 272 1.95 17.31 1.73
N THR A 273 1.67 17.49 3.02
CA THR A 273 2.12 16.58 4.09
C THR A 273 1.09 16.52 5.20
N GLY A 274 0.91 15.36 5.83
CA GLY A 274 -0.10 15.10 6.85
C GLY A 274 -1.54 15.03 6.31
N SER A 275 -1.72 15.01 4.99
CA SER A 275 -3.02 14.95 4.33
C SER A 275 -3.55 13.53 4.19
N VAL A 276 -4.87 13.40 4.11
CA VAL A 276 -5.58 12.17 3.75
C VAL A 276 -6.30 12.44 2.43
N ILE A 277 -5.98 11.65 1.42
CA ILE A 277 -6.62 11.72 0.10
C ILE A 277 -7.52 10.51 -0.06
N ASP A 278 -8.82 10.74 -0.14
CA ASP A 278 -9.81 9.70 -0.35
C ASP A 278 -9.88 9.35 -1.86
N VAL A 279 -9.78 8.05 -2.17
CA VAL A 279 -9.99 7.49 -3.51
C VAL A 279 -11.03 6.38 -3.36
N ASP A 280 -12.28 6.78 -3.12
CA ASP A 280 -13.33 5.92 -2.60
C ASP A 280 -14.70 6.12 -3.28
N ALA A 281 -14.72 6.68 -4.48
CA ALA A 281 -15.94 7.00 -5.21
C ALA A 281 -16.96 7.83 -4.37
N GLY A 282 -16.44 8.65 -3.44
CA GLY A 282 -17.22 9.53 -2.60
C GLY A 282 -17.84 8.87 -1.36
N ALA A 283 -17.44 7.63 -1.01
CA ALA A 283 -18.00 6.95 0.17
C ALA A 283 -17.81 7.76 1.46
N SER A 284 -16.61 8.33 1.67
CA SER A 284 -16.29 9.16 2.86
C SER A 284 -17.00 10.51 2.87
N ALA A 285 -17.54 11.01 1.76
CA ALA A 285 -18.31 12.25 1.72
C ALA A 285 -19.62 12.17 2.53
N ARG A 286 -20.03 10.96 2.93
CA ARG A 286 -21.20 10.72 3.79
C ARG A 286 -20.90 10.90 5.28
N PHE A 287 -19.64 11.07 5.66
CA PHE A 287 -19.18 11.15 7.04
C PHE A 287 -18.53 12.51 7.33
N THR A 288 -18.67 13.00 8.55
CA THR A 288 -18.22 14.33 8.96
C THR A 288 -16.86 14.34 9.65
N ALA A 289 -16.20 13.19 9.77
CA ALA A 289 -14.94 13.07 10.50
C ALA A 289 -13.72 12.86 9.56
#